data_ee61b5572ff5300661cc815100e17767
#
_entry.id   ee61b5572ff5300661cc815100e17767
#
_cell.length_a   1.000
_cell.length_b   1.000
_cell.length_c   1.000
_cell.angle_alpha   90.00
_cell.angle_beta   90.00
_cell.angle_gamma   90.00
#
_symmetry.space_group_name_H-M   'P 1'
#
loop_
_entity.id
_entity.type
_entity.pdbx_description
1 polymer ?
#
loop_
_entity_poly.entity_id
_entity_poly.type
_entity_poly.pdbx_seq_one_letter_code
_entity_poly.pdbx_strand_id
1 'polypeptide(L)'
;MLEIFLVQMEVAPNDKAKNFAKVEALTQGIRKEAQAGTANAGLIVLPEMFATGYLPLHPESAAEDFTHESAGETAQFLYKLANRTGCAVMGAGISGMEAASDVRTAPHCDVRTAPLANHASVYMPGNTAEYAGYDKRRPFFMEQGKFRAGADINLFRIDEWIVAPTICFDLRFPELYRDAVKAGANLFTVQAAWPQERILHWNTLLKARAIENQAYVAAVNCVSPDGKYTGNSQIINPLGEVIAQAEAGKECVISASLDMDSLLKYRKVFPVLKDI
;
A
#
# COMPACT_ATOMS: atom_id res chain seq x y z
N MET A 1 -2.31 -3.71 19.99
CA MET A 1 -1.02 -3.50 19.28
C MET A 1 -1.12 -4.08 17.87
N LEU A 2 -0.64 -3.38 16.84
CA LEU A 2 -0.52 -3.86 15.46
C LEU A 2 0.96 -3.82 15.05
N GLU A 3 1.49 -4.93 14.53
CA GLU A 3 2.84 -4.99 14.00
C GLU A 3 2.84 -4.67 12.50
N ILE A 4 3.60 -3.66 12.08
CA ILE A 4 3.74 -3.31 10.68
C ILE A 4 5.09 -3.80 10.16
N PHE A 5 5.09 -4.40 8.97
CA PHE A 5 6.28 -4.80 8.22
C PHE A 5 6.27 -4.13 6.84
N LEU A 6 7.24 -3.28 6.57
CA LEU A 6 7.41 -2.66 5.26
C LEU A 6 8.55 -3.35 4.51
N VAL A 7 8.24 -3.88 3.33
CA VAL A 7 9.21 -4.60 2.49
C VAL A 7 9.77 -3.64 1.45
N GLN A 8 10.92 -3.02 1.74
CA GLN A 8 11.65 -2.22 0.76
C GLN A 8 12.47 -3.16 -0.12
N MET A 9 12.18 -3.18 -1.42
CA MET A 9 12.80 -4.11 -2.36
C MET A 9 13.06 -3.49 -3.72
N GLU A 10 14.04 -4.03 -4.42
CA GLU A 10 14.18 -3.83 -5.86
C GLU A 10 13.09 -4.63 -6.58
N VAL A 11 12.42 -3.99 -7.52
CA VAL A 11 11.39 -4.63 -8.33
C VAL A 11 11.95 -4.87 -9.73
N ALA A 12 12.10 -6.15 -10.09
CA ALA A 12 12.53 -6.56 -11.44
C ALA A 12 11.37 -6.28 -12.43
N PRO A 13 11.63 -5.52 -13.53
CA PRO A 13 10.59 -5.21 -14.50
C PRO A 13 10.05 -6.48 -15.18
N ASN A 14 8.73 -6.65 -15.19
CA ASN A 14 8.00 -7.74 -15.85
C ASN A 14 8.45 -9.17 -15.46
N ASP A 15 9.03 -9.34 -14.27
CA ASP A 15 9.48 -10.64 -13.77
C ASP A 15 8.82 -10.95 -12.41
N LYS A 16 7.55 -11.38 -12.48
CA LYS A 16 6.76 -11.73 -11.27
C LYS A 16 7.44 -12.82 -10.45
N ALA A 17 7.97 -13.86 -11.09
CA ALA A 17 8.58 -14.99 -10.40
C ALA A 17 9.77 -14.53 -9.54
N LYS A 18 10.64 -13.68 -10.11
CA LYS A 18 11.78 -13.09 -9.39
C LYS A 18 11.33 -12.18 -8.26
N ASN A 19 10.29 -11.36 -8.48
CA ASN A 19 9.77 -10.46 -7.47
C ASN A 19 9.11 -11.22 -6.32
N PHE A 20 8.35 -12.27 -6.60
CA PHE A 20 7.74 -13.13 -5.57
C PHE A 20 8.79 -13.86 -4.75
N ALA A 21 9.79 -14.47 -5.39
CA ALA A 21 10.90 -15.14 -4.70
C ALA A 21 11.67 -14.16 -3.79
N LYS A 22 11.85 -12.90 -4.21
CA LYS A 22 12.48 -11.85 -3.42
C LYS A 22 11.64 -11.50 -2.18
N VAL A 23 10.33 -11.30 -2.34
CA VAL A 23 9.44 -11.06 -1.19
C VAL A 23 9.48 -12.24 -0.22
N GLU A 24 9.44 -13.48 -0.71
CA GLU A 24 9.54 -14.67 0.13
C GLU A 24 10.84 -14.70 0.94
N ALA A 25 11.97 -14.42 0.30
CA ALA A 25 13.27 -14.37 0.97
C ALA A 25 13.33 -13.26 2.04
N LEU A 26 12.88 -12.05 1.72
CA LEU A 26 12.88 -10.92 2.64
C LEU A 26 11.94 -11.15 3.84
N THR A 27 10.81 -11.84 3.63
CA THR A 27 9.81 -12.08 4.66
C THR A 27 9.96 -13.44 5.37
N GLN A 28 11.05 -14.19 5.11
CA GLN A 28 11.24 -15.54 5.65
C GLN A 28 11.22 -15.58 7.20
N GLY A 29 11.74 -14.53 7.85
CA GLY A 29 11.77 -14.38 9.31
C GLY A 29 10.44 -13.93 9.92
N ILE A 30 9.48 -13.49 9.10
CA ILE A 30 8.18 -13.08 9.59
C ILE A 30 7.32 -14.33 9.75
N ARG A 31 7.25 -14.83 10.98
CA ARG A 31 6.32 -15.89 11.37
C ARG A 31 5.61 -15.43 12.62
N LYS A 32 4.29 -15.41 12.60
CA LYS A 32 3.52 -15.37 13.81
C LYS A 32 3.31 -16.81 14.27
N GLU A 33 3.97 -17.17 15.35
CA GLU A 33 3.54 -18.31 16.15
C GLU A 33 2.13 -17.95 16.63
N ALA A 34 1.16 -18.71 16.18
CA ALA A 34 -0.20 -18.64 16.68
C ALA A 34 -0.21 -19.19 18.12
N GLN A 35 0.32 -18.41 19.06
CA GLN A 35 0.07 -18.65 20.46
C GLN A 35 -1.35 -18.21 20.76
N ALA A 36 -2.21 -19.18 21.03
CA ALA A 36 -3.59 -18.97 21.40
C ALA A 36 -3.68 -17.89 22.50
N GLY A 37 -4.24 -16.72 22.13
CA GLY A 37 -4.64 -15.69 23.08
C GLY A 37 -3.81 -14.42 23.21
N THR A 38 -2.63 -14.27 22.57
CA THR A 38 -1.77 -13.08 22.73
C THR A 38 -1.11 -12.54 21.44
N ALA A 39 -1.42 -13.10 20.27
CA ALA A 39 -0.81 -12.67 19.03
C ALA A 39 -1.31 -11.29 18.59
N ASN A 40 -0.45 -10.28 18.62
CA ASN A 40 -0.71 -9.00 17.97
C ASN A 40 -0.98 -9.24 16.48
N ALA A 41 -1.97 -8.57 15.91
CA ALA A 41 -2.19 -8.58 14.48
C ALA A 41 -0.95 -8.06 13.73
N GLY A 42 -0.71 -8.52 12.51
CA GLY A 42 0.40 -8.05 11.67
C GLY A 42 -0.10 -7.61 10.31
N LEU A 43 0.55 -6.59 9.73
CA LEU A 43 0.32 -6.13 8.37
C LEU A 43 1.65 -6.01 7.63
N ILE A 44 1.82 -6.78 6.56
CA ILE A 44 2.94 -6.68 5.63
C ILE A 44 2.49 -5.78 4.48
N VAL A 45 3.29 -4.76 4.13
CA VAL A 45 3.01 -3.85 3.03
C VAL A 45 4.13 -3.92 2.01
N LEU A 46 3.76 -4.20 0.74
CA LEU A 46 4.65 -4.30 -0.40
C LEU A 46 4.59 -3.02 -1.24
N PRO A 47 5.63 -2.68 -2.03
CA PRO A 47 5.66 -1.47 -2.87
C PRO A 47 4.56 -1.43 -3.94
N GLU A 48 4.36 -0.25 -4.53
CA GLU A 48 3.51 -0.05 -5.71
C GLU A 48 3.98 -0.92 -6.86
N MET A 49 3.04 -1.67 -7.49
CA MET A 49 3.30 -2.58 -8.61
C MET A 49 4.49 -3.53 -8.35
N PHE A 50 4.59 -4.06 -7.12
CA PHE A 50 5.73 -4.88 -6.69
C PHE A 50 5.95 -6.12 -7.56
N ALA A 51 4.91 -6.64 -8.21
CA ALA A 51 4.98 -7.83 -9.04
C ALA A 51 5.58 -7.55 -10.43
N THR A 52 5.30 -6.38 -11.00
CA THR A 52 5.59 -6.06 -12.41
C THR A 52 6.57 -4.92 -12.62
N GLY A 53 6.85 -4.13 -11.58
CA GLY A 53 7.52 -2.84 -11.70
C GLY A 53 6.55 -1.74 -12.16
N TYR A 54 6.94 -0.50 -11.84
CA TYR A 54 6.09 0.67 -12.10
C TYR A 54 5.98 0.95 -13.60
N LEU A 55 4.74 1.01 -14.10
CA LEU A 55 4.36 1.27 -15.49
C LEU A 55 5.12 0.37 -16.49
N PRO A 56 4.83 -0.93 -16.51
CA PRO A 56 5.38 -1.81 -17.55
C PRO A 56 4.98 -1.32 -18.93
N LEU A 57 5.77 -1.66 -19.94
CA LEU A 57 5.58 -1.20 -21.32
C LEU A 57 4.19 -1.54 -21.86
N HIS A 58 3.66 -2.71 -21.48
CA HIS A 58 2.32 -3.20 -21.85
C HIS A 58 1.53 -3.50 -20.57
N PRO A 59 0.98 -2.47 -19.89
CA PRO A 59 0.27 -2.66 -18.63
C PRO A 59 -0.99 -3.52 -18.76
N GLU A 60 -1.63 -3.55 -19.93
CA GLU A 60 -2.78 -4.39 -20.24
C GLU A 60 -2.46 -5.89 -20.18
N SER A 61 -1.25 -6.29 -20.54
CA SER A 61 -0.82 -7.69 -20.46
C SER A 61 -0.39 -8.11 -19.04
N ALA A 62 -0.19 -7.15 -18.17
CA ALA A 62 0.17 -7.36 -16.76
C ALA A 62 -1.05 -7.25 -15.82
N ALA A 63 -2.22 -6.92 -16.38
CA ALA A 63 -3.45 -6.78 -15.60
C ALA A 63 -3.97 -8.14 -15.14
N GLU A 64 -4.42 -8.17 -13.88
CA GLU A 64 -4.95 -9.37 -13.23
C GLU A 64 -6.26 -9.07 -12.51
N ASP A 65 -6.98 -10.13 -12.18
CA ASP A 65 -8.08 -10.10 -11.22
C ASP A 65 -7.52 -10.37 -9.81
N PHE A 66 -7.93 -9.55 -8.86
CA PHE A 66 -7.52 -9.64 -7.45
C PHE A 66 -8.66 -10.10 -6.53
N THR A 67 -9.85 -10.34 -7.07
CA THR A 67 -11.05 -10.61 -6.25
C THR A 67 -10.99 -11.93 -5.47
N HIS A 68 -10.18 -12.89 -5.93
CA HIS A 68 -10.03 -14.21 -5.32
C HIS A 68 -8.59 -14.74 -5.49
N GLU A 69 -8.10 -15.58 -4.56
CA GLU A 69 -6.73 -16.12 -4.58
C GLU A 69 -6.41 -16.95 -5.83
N SER A 70 -7.42 -17.47 -6.52
CA SER A 70 -7.25 -18.24 -7.76
C SER A 70 -7.41 -17.41 -9.03
N ALA A 71 -7.76 -16.13 -8.92
CA ALA A 71 -8.09 -15.30 -10.07
C ALA A 71 -6.85 -14.79 -10.82
N GLY A 72 -5.74 -14.55 -10.11
CA GLY A 72 -4.47 -14.11 -10.70
C GLY A 72 -3.25 -14.60 -9.93
N GLU A 73 -2.09 -14.59 -10.58
CA GLU A 73 -0.83 -15.03 -9.96
C GLU A 73 -0.44 -14.18 -8.74
N THR A 74 -0.66 -12.85 -8.84
CA THR A 74 -0.36 -11.93 -7.75
C THR A 74 -1.33 -12.12 -6.59
N ALA A 75 -2.63 -12.30 -6.85
CA ALA A 75 -3.62 -12.63 -5.85
C ALA A 75 -3.26 -13.93 -5.12
N GLN A 76 -2.92 -14.99 -5.87
CA GLN A 76 -2.49 -16.27 -5.32
C GLN A 76 -1.24 -16.12 -4.45
N PHE A 77 -0.28 -15.31 -4.88
CA PHE A 77 0.94 -15.06 -4.12
C PHE A 77 0.64 -14.34 -2.79
N LEU A 78 -0.16 -13.28 -2.80
CA LEU A 78 -0.54 -12.51 -1.61
C LEU A 78 -1.26 -13.40 -0.59
N TYR A 79 -2.22 -14.22 -1.05
CA TYR A 79 -2.92 -15.19 -0.22
C TYR A 79 -1.96 -16.20 0.43
N LYS A 80 -1.06 -16.81 -0.35
CA LYS A 80 -0.05 -17.76 0.18
C LYS A 80 0.86 -17.10 1.20
N LEU A 81 1.30 -15.86 0.93
CA LEU A 81 2.14 -15.10 1.86
C LEU A 81 1.41 -14.79 3.16
N ALA A 82 0.13 -14.40 3.10
CA ALA A 82 -0.70 -14.16 4.28
C ALA A 82 -0.82 -15.42 5.14
N ASN A 83 -1.11 -16.57 4.53
CA ASN A 83 -1.22 -17.85 5.26
C ASN A 83 0.12 -18.28 5.86
N ARG A 84 1.24 -18.13 5.14
CA ARG A 84 2.57 -18.50 5.63
C ARG A 84 2.99 -17.66 6.84
N THR A 85 2.71 -16.36 6.80
CA THR A 85 3.19 -15.41 7.83
C THR A 85 2.19 -15.24 8.97
N GLY A 86 0.91 -15.59 8.78
CA GLY A 86 -0.16 -15.29 9.72
C GLY A 86 -0.49 -13.81 9.84
N CYS A 87 -0.01 -12.98 8.91
CA CYS A 87 -0.26 -11.53 8.85
C CYS A 87 -1.22 -11.20 7.71
N ALA A 88 -1.94 -10.09 7.82
CA ALA A 88 -2.53 -9.46 6.64
C ALA A 88 -1.41 -9.06 5.67
N VAL A 89 -1.63 -9.20 4.38
CA VAL A 89 -0.66 -8.80 3.34
C VAL A 89 -1.34 -7.84 2.38
N MET A 90 -0.69 -6.70 2.16
CA MET A 90 -1.13 -5.67 1.22
C MET A 90 -0.11 -5.53 0.09
N GLY A 91 -0.55 -5.80 -1.14
CA GLY A 91 0.25 -5.64 -2.35
C GLY A 91 -0.47 -4.75 -3.35
N ALA A 92 0.28 -3.98 -4.14
CA ALA A 92 -0.30 -3.19 -5.22
C ALA A 92 0.14 -3.71 -6.59
N GLY A 93 -0.81 -3.78 -7.53
CA GLY A 93 -0.63 -4.27 -8.88
C GLY A 93 -1.52 -3.56 -9.89
N ILE A 94 -1.68 -4.16 -11.05
CA ILE A 94 -2.52 -3.65 -12.13
C ILE A 94 -3.77 -4.53 -12.20
N SER A 95 -4.92 -3.95 -11.85
CA SER A 95 -6.22 -4.62 -12.00
C SER A 95 -6.82 -4.29 -13.36
N GLY A 96 -7.34 -5.31 -14.07
CA GLY A 96 -8.10 -5.18 -15.29
C GLY A 96 -9.60 -5.38 -15.02
N MET A 97 -10.46 -4.56 -15.60
CA MET A 97 -11.86 -4.96 -15.79
C MET A 97 -11.92 -5.86 -17.03
N GLU A 98 -12.67 -6.96 -16.97
CA GLU A 98 -13.08 -7.61 -18.22
C GLU A 98 -13.70 -6.55 -19.11
N ALA A 99 -13.15 -6.39 -20.32
CA ALA A 99 -13.71 -5.51 -21.32
C ALA A 99 -15.15 -5.97 -21.55
N ALA A 100 -16.12 -5.21 -21.06
CA ALA A 100 -17.46 -5.31 -21.60
C ALA A 100 -17.31 -5.21 -23.12
N SER A 101 -17.83 -6.19 -23.85
CA SER A 101 -17.54 -6.50 -25.24
C SER A 101 -17.89 -5.39 -26.27
N ASP A 102 -18.02 -4.14 -25.85
CA ASP A 102 -18.52 -3.02 -26.65
C ASP A 102 -17.78 -1.68 -26.51
N VAL A 103 -16.50 -1.66 -26.08
CA VAL A 103 -15.73 -0.39 -26.13
C VAL A 103 -14.93 -0.31 -27.43
N ARG A 104 -15.64 -0.12 -28.55
CA ARG A 104 -15.05 0.40 -29.78
C ARG A 104 -15.16 1.92 -29.81
N THR A 105 -13.99 2.58 -29.86
CA THR A 105 -13.77 3.97 -30.31
C THR A 105 -14.32 5.09 -29.40
N ALA A 106 -13.52 5.53 -28.40
CA ALA A 106 -13.58 6.90 -27.93
C ALA A 106 -12.20 7.56 -28.05
N PRO A 107 -12.05 8.65 -28.82
CA PRO A 107 -10.77 9.35 -29.02
C PRO A 107 -10.30 10.15 -27.78
N HIS A 108 -11.09 10.21 -26.72
CA HIS A 108 -10.74 10.77 -25.40
C HIS A 108 -11.27 9.81 -24.34
N CYS A 109 -10.43 8.85 -23.90
CA CYS A 109 -10.77 8.00 -22.77
C CYS A 109 -10.85 8.89 -21.51
N ASP A 110 -12.06 9.09 -21.00
CA ASP A 110 -12.25 9.71 -19.68
C ASP A 110 -11.49 8.86 -18.65
N VAL A 111 -10.73 9.50 -17.77
CA VAL A 111 -9.95 8.84 -16.71
C VAL A 111 -10.81 7.90 -15.85
N ARG A 112 -12.14 8.03 -15.89
CA ARG A 112 -13.09 7.17 -15.16
C ARG A 112 -13.48 5.90 -15.90
N THR A 113 -13.23 5.80 -17.20
CA THR A 113 -13.63 4.68 -18.06
C THR A 113 -12.46 3.85 -18.56
N ALA A 114 -11.22 4.19 -18.20
CA ALA A 114 -10.05 3.41 -18.55
C ALA A 114 -10.16 1.98 -17.98
N PRO A 115 -9.74 0.94 -18.73
CA PRO A 115 -9.94 -0.46 -18.33
C PRO A 115 -9.05 -0.89 -17.15
N LEU A 116 -7.95 -0.21 -16.90
CA LEU A 116 -6.96 -0.57 -15.88
C LEU A 116 -7.10 0.26 -14.62
N ALA A 117 -6.74 -0.32 -13.47
CA ALA A 117 -6.53 0.42 -12.24
C ALA A 117 -5.17 0.08 -11.64
N ASN A 118 -4.53 1.08 -11.02
CA ASN A 118 -3.43 0.86 -10.08
C ASN A 118 -4.08 0.48 -8.76
N HIS A 119 -4.06 -0.82 -8.42
CA HIS A 119 -4.90 -1.44 -7.42
C HIS A 119 -4.08 -2.01 -6.28
N ALA A 120 -4.41 -1.61 -5.05
CA ALA A 120 -3.90 -2.24 -3.84
C ALA A 120 -4.91 -3.25 -3.32
N SER A 121 -4.44 -4.48 -3.13
CA SER A 121 -5.24 -5.61 -2.66
C SER A 121 -4.75 -6.10 -1.31
N VAL A 122 -5.67 -6.45 -0.42
CA VAL A 122 -5.40 -6.97 0.93
C VAL A 122 -5.92 -8.38 1.06
N TYR A 123 -5.05 -9.31 1.47
CA TYR A 123 -5.41 -10.67 1.83
C TYR A 123 -5.18 -10.93 3.32
N MET A 124 -6.18 -11.53 3.97
CA MET A 124 -6.10 -12.00 5.35
C MET A 124 -5.77 -13.49 5.40
N PRO A 125 -5.08 -13.98 6.44
CA PRO A 125 -4.87 -15.42 6.64
C PRO A 125 -6.19 -16.18 6.65
N GLY A 126 -6.27 -17.24 5.85
CA GLY A 126 -7.46 -18.11 5.77
C GLY A 126 -8.62 -17.56 4.92
N ASN A 127 -8.53 -16.34 4.40
CA ASN A 127 -9.59 -15.76 3.56
C ASN A 127 -9.18 -15.81 2.08
N THR A 128 -9.86 -16.62 1.29
CA THR A 128 -9.58 -16.85 -0.14
C THR A 128 -10.00 -15.69 -1.04
N ALA A 129 -10.97 -14.87 -0.60
CA ALA A 129 -11.36 -13.66 -1.31
C ALA A 129 -10.46 -12.49 -0.93
N GLU A 130 -10.36 -11.51 -1.82
CA GLU A 130 -9.80 -10.21 -1.48
C GLU A 130 -10.57 -9.63 -0.28
N TYR A 131 -9.84 -9.32 0.80
CA TYR A 131 -10.44 -8.76 2.01
C TYR A 131 -10.80 -7.29 1.83
N ALA A 132 -9.95 -6.55 1.15
CA ALA A 132 -10.16 -5.15 0.80
C ALA A 132 -9.35 -4.79 -0.44
N GLY A 133 -9.92 -3.96 -1.31
CA GLY A 133 -9.28 -3.42 -2.49
C GLY A 133 -9.33 -1.90 -2.51
N TYR A 134 -8.34 -1.25 -3.10
CA TYR A 134 -8.27 0.20 -3.27
C TYR A 134 -7.69 0.55 -4.63
N ASP A 135 -8.45 1.24 -5.45
CA ASP A 135 -7.95 1.82 -6.70
C ASP A 135 -7.38 3.21 -6.43
N LYS A 136 -6.17 3.47 -6.91
CA LYS A 136 -5.49 4.77 -6.82
C LYS A 136 -6.41 5.91 -7.26
N ARG A 137 -6.68 6.85 -6.37
CA ARG A 137 -7.66 7.92 -6.62
C ARG A 137 -7.09 9.06 -7.46
N ARG A 138 -5.77 9.22 -7.46
CA ARG A 138 -5.06 10.25 -8.24
C ARG A 138 -4.03 9.59 -9.16
N PRO A 139 -4.44 9.13 -10.35
CA PRO A 139 -3.49 8.62 -11.33
C PRO A 139 -2.42 9.65 -11.63
N PHE A 140 -1.15 9.22 -11.62
CA PHE A 140 -0.04 10.07 -12.00
C PHE A 140 -0.16 10.44 -13.50
N PHE A 141 0.37 11.57 -13.93
CA PHE A 141 0.17 12.04 -15.30
C PHE A 141 0.60 11.02 -16.37
N MET A 142 1.58 10.14 -16.09
CA MET A 142 1.97 9.06 -17.01
C MET A 142 0.97 7.89 -17.03
N GLU A 143 0.12 7.78 -16.01
CA GLU A 143 -0.95 6.78 -15.92
C GLU A 143 -2.25 7.26 -16.59
N GLN A 144 -2.40 8.59 -16.79
CA GLN A 144 -3.62 9.19 -17.37
C GLN A 144 -3.90 8.64 -18.76
N GLY A 145 -5.17 8.34 -19.02
CA GLY A 145 -5.62 7.73 -20.27
C GLY A 145 -5.47 6.20 -20.33
N LYS A 146 -4.68 5.58 -19.44
CA LYS A 146 -4.51 4.12 -19.32
C LYS A 146 -5.17 3.56 -18.06
N PHE A 147 -5.07 4.29 -16.97
CA PHE A 147 -5.58 3.89 -15.67
C PHE A 147 -6.75 4.77 -15.25
N ARG A 148 -7.83 4.14 -14.79
CA ARG A 148 -8.95 4.85 -14.17
C ARG A 148 -8.58 5.38 -12.79
N ALA A 149 -9.23 6.47 -12.40
CA ALA A 149 -9.18 6.96 -11.02
C ALA A 149 -10.16 6.17 -10.15
N GLY A 150 -9.71 5.76 -8.97
CA GLY A 150 -10.59 5.23 -7.93
C GLY A 150 -11.56 6.30 -7.42
N ALA A 151 -12.77 5.88 -7.04
CA ALA A 151 -13.82 6.76 -6.53
C ALA A 151 -13.85 6.83 -5.00
N ASP A 152 -13.62 5.69 -4.35
CA ASP A 152 -13.94 5.49 -2.93
C ASP A 152 -12.70 5.53 -2.02
N ILE A 153 -12.95 5.76 -0.72
CA ILE A 153 -11.89 5.78 0.31
C ILE A 153 -11.45 4.36 0.66
N ASN A 154 -12.34 3.38 0.61
CA ASN A 154 -12.10 1.94 0.87
C ASN A 154 -11.25 1.65 2.11
N LEU A 155 -11.80 1.96 3.29
CA LEU A 155 -11.16 1.62 4.56
C LEU A 155 -11.31 0.13 4.87
N PHE A 156 -10.32 -0.45 5.53
CA PHE A 156 -10.43 -1.82 6.06
C PHE A 156 -9.98 -1.89 7.52
N ARG A 157 -10.33 -2.99 8.18
CA ARG A 157 -10.02 -3.19 9.60
C ARG A 157 -9.04 -4.33 9.81
N ILE A 158 -8.11 -4.09 10.74
CA ILE A 158 -7.30 -5.13 11.37
C ILE A 158 -7.45 -4.90 12.88
N ASP A 159 -8.18 -5.78 13.57
CA ASP A 159 -8.58 -5.59 14.96
C ASP A 159 -9.24 -4.21 15.19
N GLU A 160 -8.65 -3.40 16.07
CA GLU A 160 -9.11 -2.03 16.38
C GLU A 160 -8.63 -0.98 15.38
N TRP A 161 -7.72 -1.34 14.46
CA TRP A 161 -7.14 -0.42 13.50
C TRP A 161 -8.03 -0.25 12.28
N ILE A 162 -8.31 1.01 11.92
CA ILE A 162 -8.98 1.39 10.68
C ILE A 162 -7.91 1.92 9.73
N VAL A 163 -7.62 1.14 8.72
CA VAL A 163 -6.54 1.39 7.76
C VAL A 163 -7.07 2.05 6.50
N ALA A 164 -6.45 3.14 6.10
CA ALA A 164 -6.71 3.83 4.85
C ALA A 164 -5.56 3.60 3.87
N PRO A 165 -5.76 2.78 2.82
CA PRO A 165 -4.77 2.61 1.77
C PRO A 165 -4.66 3.85 0.89
N THR A 166 -3.43 4.16 0.47
CA THR A 166 -3.11 5.17 -0.55
C THR A 166 -1.95 4.70 -1.41
N ILE A 167 -1.88 5.17 -2.66
CA ILE A 167 -0.83 4.77 -3.59
C ILE A 167 -0.09 6.00 -4.12
N CYS A 168 1.19 6.10 -3.81
CA CYS A 168 2.20 6.95 -4.41
C CYS A 168 1.75 8.43 -4.59
N PHE A 169 1.25 8.78 -5.78
CA PHE A 169 0.85 10.15 -6.11
C PHE A 169 -0.30 10.69 -5.23
N ASP A 170 -1.13 9.81 -4.66
CA ASP A 170 -2.17 10.15 -3.68
C ASP A 170 -1.58 10.92 -2.48
N LEU A 171 -0.32 10.67 -2.12
CA LEU A 171 0.37 11.35 -1.02
C LEU A 171 0.37 12.88 -1.16
N ARG A 172 0.26 13.42 -2.37
CA ARG A 172 0.27 14.87 -2.62
C ARG A 172 -1.04 15.56 -2.31
N PHE A 173 -2.11 14.81 -2.08
CA PHE A 173 -3.48 15.30 -1.98
C PHE A 173 -4.01 15.16 -0.54
N PRO A 174 -3.89 16.20 0.30
CA PRO A 174 -4.25 16.15 1.72
C PRO A 174 -5.72 15.82 1.96
N GLU A 175 -6.59 16.21 1.03
CA GLU A 175 -8.01 15.91 1.12
C GLU A 175 -8.31 14.40 1.21
N LEU A 176 -7.54 13.55 0.55
CA LEU A 176 -7.73 12.09 0.60
C LEU A 176 -7.54 11.55 2.02
N TYR A 177 -6.53 12.07 2.72
CA TYR A 177 -6.20 11.71 4.10
C TYR A 177 -7.22 12.28 5.08
N ARG A 178 -7.64 13.52 4.84
CA ARG A 178 -8.64 14.19 5.67
C ARG A 178 -10.00 13.49 5.60
N ASP A 179 -10.44 13.11 4.41
CA ASP A 179 -11.67 12.36 4.22
C ASP A 179 -11.61 10.99 4.92
N ALA A 180 -10.47 10.29 4.82
CA ALA A 180 -10.27 9.01 5.48
C ALA A 180 -10.31 9.12 7.02
N VAL A 181 -9.69 10.17 7.61
CA VAL A 181 -9.76 10.42 9.06
C VAL A 181 -11.19 10.74 9.50
N LYS A 182 -11.94 11.54 8.74
CA LYS A 182 -13.37 11.76 9.00
C LYS A 182 -14.20 10.48 9.00
N ALA A 183 -13.79 9.52 8.15
CA ALA A 183 -14.40 8.18 8.11
C ALA A 183 -13.84 7.23 9.19
N GLY A 184 -12.94 7.70 10.07
CA GLY A 184 -12.43 6.97 11.23
C GLY A 184 -11.04 6.37 11.09
N ALA A 185 -10.32 6.61 9.99
CA ALA A 185 -8.96 6.09 9.81
C ALA A 185 -8.01 6.54 10.92
N ASN A 186 -7.15 5.64 11.35
CA ASN A 186 -6.13 5.88 12.36
C ASN A 186 -4.74 5.38 11.94
N LEU A 187 -4.66 4.70 10.79
CA LEU A 187 -3.45 4.27 10.12
C LEU A 187 -3.58 4.52 8.61
N PHE A 188 -2.61 5.17 8.02
CA PHE A 188 -2.45 5.29 6.57
C PHE A 188 -1.36 4.35 6.07
N THR A 189 -1.63 3.62 4.99
CA THR A 189 -0.57 2.96 4.22
C THR A 189 -0.30 3.73 2.94
N VAL A 190 0.98 3.83 2.56
CA VAL A 190 1.40 4.46 1.30
C VAL A 190 2.33 3.50 0.57
N GLN A 191 1.86 2.93 -0.53
CA GLN A 191 2.65 2.04 -1.40
C GLN A 191 3.17 2.85 -2.59
N ALA A 192 4.48 2.86 -2.85
CA ALA A 192 5.04 3.76 -3.83
C ALA A 192 6.17 3.17 -4.68
N ALA A 193 6.32 3.80 -5.87
CA ALA A 193 7.53 3.85 -6.69
C ALA A 193 7.92 5.33 -6.82
N TRP A 194 8.41 5.90 -5.71
CA TRP A 194 8.68 7.35 -5.58
C TRP A 194 10.14 7.65 -5.92
N PRO A 195 10.42 8.49 -6.93
CA PRO A 195 11.77 8.69 -7.41
C PRO A 195 12.60 9.59 -6.48
N GLN A 196 13.92 9.34 -6.50
CA GLN A 196 14.91 10.05 -5.69
C GLN A 196 14.89 11.56 -5.88
N GLU A 197 14.64 12.04 -7.08
CA GLU A 197 14.55 13.49 -7.38
C GLU A 197 13.54 14.24 -6.50
N ARG A 198 12.56 13.52 -5.97
CA ARG A 198 11.48 14.07 -5.15
C ARG A 198 11.43 13.45 -3.74
N ILE A 199 12.56 12.89 -3.28
CA ILE A 199 12.61 12.22 -1.97
C ILE A 199 12.38 13.19 -0.80
N LEU A 200 12.75 14.46 -0.96
CA LEU A 200 12.42 15.50 0.02
C LEU A 200 10.91 15.65 0.18
N HIS A 201 10.17 15.63 -0.94
CA HIS A 201 8.70 15.70 -0.88
C HIS A 201 8.09 14.45 -0.18
N TRP A 202 8.63 13.25 -0.47
CA TRP A 202 8.24 12.01 0.21
C TRP A 202 8.36 12.15 1.72
N ASN A 203 9.55 12.46 2.20
CA ASN A 203 9.83 12.56 3.63
C ASN A 203 9.00 13.64 4.33
N THR A 204 8.78 14.78 3.67
CA THR A 204 8.04 15.90 4.23
C THR A 204 6.54 15.61 4.27
N LEU A 205 5.98 15.12 3.16
CA LEU A 205 4.55 14.87 3.05
C LEU A 205 4.09 13.73 3.96
N LEU A 206 4.85 12.66 4.10
CA LEU A 206 4.52 11.57 5.03
C LEU A 206 4.36 12.08 6.46
N LYS A 207 5.30 12.91 6.93
CA LYS A 207 5.21 13.52 8.27
C LYS A 207 4.00 14.45 8.38
N ALA A 208 3.75 15.27 7.34
CA ALA A 208 2.58 16.14 7.32
C ALA A 208 1.27 15.34 7.45
N ARG A 209 1.12 14.23 6.70
CA ARG A 209 -0.07 13.36 6.79
C ARG A 209 -0.24 12.77 8.19
N ALA A 210 0.84 12.38 8.86
CA ALA A 210 0.77 11.87 10.23
C ALA A 210 0.33 12.97 11.22
N ILE A 211 0.95 14.15 11.16
CA ILE A 211 0.73 15.25 12.11
C ILE A 211 -0.69 15.81 11.97
N GLU A 212 -1.07 16.24 10.75
CA GLU A 212 -2.33 16.93 10.49
C GLU A 212 -3.57 16.07 10.71
N ASN A 213 -3.43 14.73 10.62
CA ASN A 213 -4.51 13.76 10.80
C ASN A 213 -4.40 13.00 12.12
N GLN A 214 -3.38 13.29 12.94
CA GLN A 214 -3.12 12.58 14.19
C GLN A 214 -3.27 11.05 14.02
N ALA A 215 -2.59 10.49 13.03
CA ALA A 215 -2.66 9.09 12.64
C ALA A 215 -1.26 8.54 12.36
N TYR A 216 -1.09 7.21 12.45
CA TYR A 216 0.14 6.56 12.02
C TYR A 216 0.22 6.55 10.50
N VAL A 217 1.46 6.53 9.97
CA VAL A 217 1.74 6.37 8.55
C VAL A 217 2.76 5.25 8.35
N ALA A 218 2.40 4.25 7.56
CA ALA A 218 3.23 3.13 7.15
C ALA A 218 3.51 3.23 5.64
N ALA A 219 4.67 3.76 5.27
CA ALA A 219 4.97 4.12 3.90
C ALA A 219 6.13 3.28 3.33
N VAL A 220 5.86 2.50 2.29
CA VAL A 220 6.84 1.66 1.60
C VAL A 220 7.13 2.19 0.21
N ASN A 221 8.41 2.25 -0.14
CA ASN A 221 8.89 2.64 -1.46
C ASN A 221 9.88 1.59 -1.97
N CYS A 222 9.96 1.41 -3.28
CA CYS A 222 10.93 0.51 -3.89
C CYS A 222 12.34 1.11 -3.98
N VAL A 223 13.33 0.27 -4.25
CA VAL A 223 14.70 0.66 -4.62
C VAL A 223 14.99 0.21 -6.05
N SER A 224 16.01 0.80 -6.68
CA SER A 224 16.49 0.38 -7.99
C SER A 224 18.01 0.50 -8.08
N PRO A 225 18.69 -0.37 -8.87
CA PRO A 225 20.14 -0.37 -9.00
C PRO A 225 20.71 0.90 -9.62
N ASP A 226 19.91 1.59 -10.46
CA ASP A 226 20.28 2.84 -11.13
C ASP A 226 20.12 4.08 -10.20
N GLY A 227 19.67 3.89 -8.97
CA GLY A 227 19.44 4.95 -8.01
C GLY A 227 18.21 5.84 -8.30
N LYS A 228 17.41 5.51 -9.30
CA LYS A 228 16.15 6.22 -9.59
C LYS A 228 15.19 6.14 -8.42
N TYR A 229 15.11 4.99 -7.78
CA TYR A 229 14.33 4.75 -6.57
C TYR A 229 15.30 4.39 -5.43
N THR A 230 15.22 5.12 -4.33
CA THR A 230 16.12 4.92 -3.18
C THR A 230 15.42 4.41 -1.93
N GLY A 231 14.15 4.02 -2.05
CA GLY A 231 13.40 3.54 -0.91
C GLY A 231 13.04 4.67 0.06
N ASN A 232 13.74 4.73 1.20
CA ASN A 232 13.37 5.62 2.31
C ASN A 232 11.98 5.30 2.86
N SER A 233 11.66 4.01 2.92
CA SER A 233 10.44 3.51 3.57
C SER A 233 10.46 3.88 5.04
N GLN A 234 9.30 4.30 5.59
CA GLN A 234 9.20 4.83 6.94
C GLN A 234 7.90 4.40 7.63
N ILE A 235 7.99 4.21 8.95
CA ILE A 235 6.83 4.14 9.84
C ILE A 235 6.88 5.38 10.72
N ILE A 236 5.80 6.15 10.76
CA ILE A 236 5.72 7.46 11.41
C ILE A 236 4.56 7.45 12.40
N ASN A 237 4.81 7.94 13.60
CA ASN A 237 3.79 8.07 14.64
C ASN A 237 2.93 9.34 14.45
N PRO A 238 1.82 9.50 15.19
CA PRO A 238 0.93 10.66 15.07
C PRO A 238 1.57 12.01 15.43
N LEU A 239 2.74 12.03 16.07
CA LEU A 239 3.52 13.24 16.37
C LEU A 239 4.44 13.64 15.21
N GLY A 240 4.50 12.84 14.11
CA GLY A 240 5.40 13.05 12.99
C GLY A 240 6.81 12.52 13.20
N GLU A 241 7.04 11.76 14.28
CA GLU A 241 8.32 11.12 14.54
C GLU A 241 8.47 9.84 13.73
N VAL A 242 9.62 9.64 13.10
CA VAL A 242 9.95 8.40 12.38
C VAL A 242 10.35 7.35 13.41
N ILE A 243 9.52 6.33 13.59
CA ILE A 243 9.77 5.24 14.57
C ILE A 243 10.48 4.03 13.96
N ALA A 244 10.46 3.91 12.62
CA ALA A 244 11.31 2.98 11.86
C ALA A 244 11.59 3.56 10.47
N GLN A 245 12.81 3.38 9.98
CA GLN A 245 13.25 3.86 8.67
C GLN A 245 14.19 2.86 8.01
N ALA A 246 13.92 2.57 6.73
CA ALA A 246 14.80 1.77 5.91
C ALA A 246 16.01 2.58 5.43
N GLU A 247 17.16 1.91 5.34
CA GLU A 247 18.36 2.51 4.74
C GLU A 247 18.15 2.75 3.25
N ALA A 248 18.55 3.94 2.79
CA ALA A 248 18.42 4.31 1.40
C ALA A 248 19.22 3.39 0.48
N GLY A 249 18.62 2.97 -0.63
CA GLY A 249 19.26 2.12 -1.65
C GLY A 249 19.43 0.65 -1.25
N LYS A 250 18.98 0.22 -0.07
CA LYS A 250 19.11 -1.17 0.38
C LYS A 250 17.78 -1.90 0.43
N GLU A 251 17.80 -3.18 0.07
CA GLU A 251 16.68 -4.08 0.28
C GLU A 251 16.63 -4.50 1.75
N CYS A 252 15.48 -4.32 2.39
CA CYS A 252 15.27 -4.72 3.77
C CYS A 252 13.80 -4.80 4.14
N VAL A 253 13.51 -5.41 5.27
CA VAL A 253 12.23 -5.28 5.95
C VAL A 253 12.46 -4.44 7.21
N ILE A 254 11.66 -3.40 7.38
CA ILE A 254 11.60 -2.65 8.63
C ILE A 254 10.27 -2.92 9.31
N SER A 255 10.27 -2.86 10.63
CA SER A 255 9.06 -3.09 11.42
C SER A 255 8.94 -2.13 12.61
N ALA A 256 7.71 -1.93 13.04
CA ALA A 256 7.36 -1.26 14.28
C ALA A 256 6.00 -1.73 14.80
N SER A 257 5.87 -1.78 16.11
CA SER A 257 4.59 -2.02 16.79
C SER A 257 3.86 -0.69 16.99
N LEU A 258 2.62 -0.61 16.53
CA LEU A 258 1.76 0.55 16.71
C LEU A 258 0.93 0.40 17.99
N ASP A 259 0.79 1.49 18.75
CA ASP A 259 0.07 1.53 20.01
C ASP A 259 -1.19 2.39 19.92
N MET A 260 -2.36 1.74 20.00
CA MET A 260 -3.66 2.41 19.95
C MET A 260 -3.91 3.26 21.18
N ASP A 261 -3.51 2.82 22.36
CA ASP A 261 -3.74 3.57 23.60
C ASP A 261 -2.99 4.90 23.59
N SER A 262 -1.75 4.89 23.10
CA SER A 262 -0.94 6.10 22.89
C SER A 262 -1.58 7.06 21.90
N LEU A 263 -2.11 6.55 20.79
CA LEU A 263 -2.85 7.35 19.80
C LEU A 263 -4.09 8.01 20.41
N LEU A 264 -4.93 7.23 21.09
CA LEU A 264 -6.17 7.72 21.70
C LEU A 264 -5.88 8.74 22.80
N LYS A 265 -4.85 8.50 23.62
CA LYS A 265 -4.37 9.45 24.63
C LYS A 265 -3.93 10.76 24.00
N TYR A 266 -3.16 10.72 22.92
CA TYR A 266 -2.71 11.91 22.20
C TYR A 266 -3.90 12.71 21.64
N ARG A 267 -4.84 12.04 20.93
CA ARG A 267 -6.05 12.68 20.38
C ARG A 267 -6.95 13.30 21.48
N LYS A 268 -6.95 12.70 22.68
CA LYS A 268 -7.71 13.23 23.83
C LYS A 268 -7.05 14.49 24.40
N VAL A 269 -5.73 14.51 24.52
CA VAL A 269 -4.96 15.64 25.10
C VAL A 269 -4.90 16.82 24.13
N PHE A 270 -4.77 16.55 22.84
CA PHE A 270 -4.69 17.56 21.79
C PHE A 270 -5.73 17.28 20.69
N PRO A 271 -7.00 17.69 20.88
CA PRO A 271 -8.13 17.19 20.08
C PRO A 271 -8.34 17.97 18.77
N VAL A 272 -7.31 18.11 17.92
CA VAL A 272 -7.36 18.83 16.62
C VAL A 272 -8.46 18.30 15.69
N LEU A 273 -8.75 16.99 15.76
CA LEU A 273 -9.73 16.36 14.87
C LEU A 273 -11.20 16.75 15.18
N LYS A 274 -11.46 17.49 16.26
CA LYS A 274 -12.81 17.99 16.56
C LYS A 274 -13.23 19.16 15.66
N ASP A 275 -12.24 19.83 15.05
CA ASP A 275 -12.46 21.05 14.26
C ASP A 275 -12.46 20.79 12.73
N ILE A 276 -12.59 19.53 12.30
CA ILE A 276 -12.50 19.13 10.89
C ILE A 276 -13.81 18.55 10.33
#